data_f5047c7793e579d4584a59a04ec7b31e
#
_entry.id   f5047c7793e579d4584a59a04ec7b31e
#
_cell.length_a   1.000
_cell.length_b   1.000
_cell.length_c   1.000
_cell.angle_alpha   90.00
_cell.angle_beta   90.00
_cell.angle_gamma   90.00
#
_symmetry.space_group_name_H-M   'P 1'
#
loop_
_entity.id
_entity.type
_entity.pdbx_description
1 polymer ?
#
loop_
_entity_poly.entity_id
_entity_poly.type
_entity_poly.pdbx_seq_one_letter_code
_entity_poly.pdbx_strand_id
1 'polypeptide(L)'
;ASKNMTSLRNYANRVESLLTEYETLANGKLKLQVIDPQAFSEQEDQADQFGLIAANIGTAGEAVYMGLAATNALDEQKVIAFFDPQKEGFLEYEISKLIYQLSEPEIVNITLITDLAIKGGQNPMTGQMDPPWTFLTRLEQLYKVDQLDSEAINLPKDTDVLLLVHPKEYSDALLFAIDQFALEGGKVLAFLDPHNESD
;
A
#
# COMPACT_ATOMS: atom_id res chain seq x y z
N ALA A 1 33.40 13.78 -7.41
CA ALA A 1 32.09 13.10 -7.38
C ALA A 1 31.00 14.08 -7.80
N SER A 2 30.15 13.69 -8.77
CA SER A 2 29.07 14.56 -9.23
C SER A 2 28.08 14.78 -8.06
N LYS A 3 27.43 15.96 -8.02
CA LYS A 3 26.39 16.27 -6.98
C LYS A 3 25.35 15.15 -6.86
N ASN A 4 24.99 14.53 -7.98
CA ASN A 4 24.02 13.44 -8.03
C ASN A 4 24.49 12.17 -7.31
N MET A 5 25.76 11.81 -7.42
CA MET A 5 26.34 10.66 -6.71
C MET A 5 26.33 10.85 -5.18
N THR A 6 26.62 12.07 -4.73
CA THR A 6 26.59 12.37 -3.28
C THR A 6 25.15 12.34 -2.74
N SER A 7 24.19 12.88 -3.48
CA SER A 7 22.78 12.85 -3.11
C SER A 7 22.24 11.42 -3.02
N LEU A 8 22.55 10.58 -4.01
CA LEU A 8 22.12 9.19 -4.03
C LEU A 8 22.72 8.39 -2.86
N ARG A 9 24.02 8.60 -2.57
CA ARG A 9 24.67 7.95 -1.42
C ARG A 9 24.03 8.35 -0.10
N ASN A 10 23.71 9.62 0.08
CA ASN A 10 23.02 10.11 1.27
C ASN A 10 21.63 9.46 1.42
N TYR A 11 20.92 9.32 0.31
CA TYR A 11 19.62 8.65 0.30
C TYR A 11 19.75 7.15 0.62
N ALA A 12 20.71 6.44 0.03
CA ALA A 12 21.00 5.04 0.34
C ALA A 12 21.33 4.83 1.83
N ASN A 13 22.17 5.69 2.42
CA ASN A 13 22.46 5.65 3.86
C ASN A 13 21.19 5.86 4.71
N ARG A 14 20.26 6.70 4.27
CA ARG A 14 19.00 6.92 4.96
C ARG A 14 18.09 5.70 4.87
N VAL A 15 18.00 5.06 3.70
CA VAL A 15 17.27 3.79 3.52
C VAL A 15 17.83 2.72 4.45
N GLU A 16 19.15 2.53 4.47
CA GLU A 16 19.83 1.55 5.32
C GLU A 16 19.58 1.83 6.81
N SER A 17 19.70 3.10 7.23
CA SER A 17 19.43 3.49 8.62
C SER A 17 18.00 3.18 9.03
N LEU A 18 17.03 3.47 8.17
CA LEU A 18 15.62 3.16 8.44
C LEU A 18 15.37 1.65 8.52
N LEU A 19 15.93 0.86 7.61
CA LEU A 19 15.81 -0.61 7.64
C LEU A 19 16.45 -1.21 8.91
N THR A 20 17.58 -0.67 9.36
CA THR A 20 18.25 -1.06 10.62
C THR A 20 17.36 -0.76 11.84
N GLU A 21 16.63 0.35 11.80
CA GLU A 21 15.66 0.69 12.84
C GLU A 21 14.51 -0.32 12.87
N TYR A 22 13.95 -0.70 11.73
CA TYR A 22 12.93 -1.76 11.65
C TYR A 22 13.45 -3.09 12.21
N GLU A 23 14.68 -3.51 11.87
CA GLU A 23 15.28 -4.72 12.41
C GLU A 23 15.37 -4.66 13.94
N THR A 24 15.84 -3.53 14.47
CA THR A 24 15.96 -3.31 15.92
C THR A 24 14.61 -3.38 16.63
N LEU A 25 13.59 -2.71 16.09
CA LEU A 25 12.25 -2.69 16.67
C LEU A 25 11.54 -4.04 16.55
N ALA A 26 11.88 -4.84 15.55
CA ALA A 26 11.28 -6.15 15.30
C ALA A 26 11.68 -7.22 16.33
N ASN A 27 12.65 -6.95 17.22
CA ASN A 27 13.08 -7.87 18.29
C ASN A 27 13.38 -9.31 17.79
N GLY A 28 14.13 -9.42 16.69
CA GLY A 28 14.54 -10.69 16.09
C GLY A 28 13.52 -11.33 15.13
N LYS A 29 12.36 -10.73 14.93
CA LYS A 29 11.36 -11.21 13.94
C LYS A 29 11.72 -10.80 12.51
N LEU A 30 12.59 -9.79 12.35
CA LEU A 30 13.11 -9.34 11.07
C LEU A 30 14.63 -9.44 11.12
N LYS A 31 15.25 -9.91 10.04
CA LYS A 31 16.69 -9.96 9.87
C LYS A 31 17.06 -9.20 8.59
N LEU A 32 17.89 -8.19 8.74
CA LEU A 32 18.41 -7.40 7.63
C LEU A 32 19.76 -7.97 7.16
N GLN A 33 19.92 -8.06 5.85
CA GLN A 33 21.21 -8.32 5.22
C GLN A 33 21.45 -7.25 4.15
N VAL A 34 22.49 -6.48 4.31
CA VAL A 34 22.92 -5.47 3.34
C VAL A 34 23.96 -6.11 2.43
N ILE A 35 23.74 -6.07 1.14
CA ILE A 35 24.61 -6.65 0.11
C ILE A 35 24.95 -5.55 -0.90
N ASP A 36 26.22 -5.43 -1.25
CA ASP A 36 26.72 -4.56 -2.30
C ASP A 36 27.22 -5.43 -3.48
N PRO A 37 26.35 -5.72 -4.48
CA PRO A 37 26.70 -6.62 -5.57
C PRO A 37 27.83 -6.03 -6.43
N GLN A 38 28.87 -6.82 -6.66
CA GLN A 38 29.91 -6.47 -7.61
C GLN A 38 29.50 -6.92 -9.01
N ALA A 39 29.90 -6.18 -10.03
CA ALA A 39 29.62 -6.53 -11.41
C ALA A 39 30.11 -7.95 -11.75
N PHE A 40 29.25 -8.73 -12.40
CA PHE A 40 29.48 -10.13 -12.79
C PHE A 40 29.67 -11.09 -11.61
N SER A 41 29.09 -10.80 -10.46
CA SER A 41 29.14 -11.66 -9.28
C SER A 41 27.85 -12.46 -9.10
N GLU A 42 27.93 -13.56 -8.31
CA GLU A 42 26.72 -14.32 -7.91
C GLU A 42 25.70 -13.45 -7.16
N GLN A 43 26.16 -12.39 -6.51
CA GLN A 43 25.30 -11.44 -5.78
C GLN A 43 24.50 -10.56 -6.73
N GLU A 44 25.08 -10.20 -7.89
CA GLU A 44 24.36 -9.50 -8.96
C GLU A 44 23.28 -10.40 -9.56
N ASP A 45 23.61 -11.66 -9.89
CA ASP A 45 22.66 -12.65 -10.40
C ASP A 45 21.52 -12.87 -9.39
N GLN A 46 21.83 -12.91 -8.11
CA GLN A 46 20.86 -13.05 -7.05
C GLN A 46 19.94 -11.82 -6.93
N ALA A 47 20.48 -10.62 -7.06
CA ALA A 47 19.70 -9.38 -7.06
C ALA A 47 18.70 -9.35 -8.22
N ASP A 48 19.13 -9.77 -9.41
CA ASP A 48 18.27 -9.87 -10.60
C ASP A 48 17.19 -10.94 -10.41
N GLN A 49 17.53 -12.10 -9.84
CA GLN A 49 16.56 -13.17 -9.53
C GLN A 49 15.48 -12.71 -8.55
N PHE A 50 15.83 -11.86 -7.59
CA PHE A 50 14.87 -11.25 -6.68
C PHE A 50 14.02 -10.15 -7.33
N GLY A 51 14.32 -9.77 -8.58
CA GLY A 51 13.59 -8.71 -9.29
C GLY A 51 14.02 -7.29 -8.91
N LEU A 52 15.23 -7.14 -8.38
CA LEU A 52 15.83 -5.82 -8.16
C LEU A 52 16.26 -5.23 -9.50
N ILE A 53 16.21 -3.92 -9.63
CA ILE A 53 16.56 -3.20 -10.85
C ILE A 53 17.79 -2.34 -10.60
N ALA A 54 18.82 -2.55 -11.44
CA ALA A 54 20.00 -1.70 -11.43
C ALA A 54 19.70 -0.36 -12.12
N ALA A 55 20.06 0.75 -11.46
CA ALA A 55 20.08 2.06 -12.09
C ALA A 55 21.48 2.38 -12.63
N ASN A 56 21.59 2.76 -13.89
CA ASN A 56 22.81 3.23 -14.49
C ASN A 56 23.06 4.69 -14.07
N ILE A 57 24.09 4.93 -13.24
CA ILE A 57 24.37 6.24 -12.68
C ILE A 57 25.76 6.72 -13.09
N GLY A 58 25.83 7.97 -13.51
CA GLY A 58 27.06 8.61 -13.94
C GLY A 58 27.40 8.40 -15.41
N THR A 59 28.51 9.01 -15.82
CA THR A 59 28.99 8.99 -17.22
C THR A 59 29.67 7.67 -17.60
N ALA A 60 30.05 6.84 -16.63
CA ALA A 60 30.68 5.55 -16.82
C ALA A 60 29.68 4.38 -16.90
N GLY A 61 28.38 4.65 -16.64
CA GLY A 61 27.34 3.60 -16.72
C GLY A 61 27.46 2.54 -15.62
N GLU A 62 27.98 2.90 -14.43
CA GLU A 62 28.03 1.98 -13.30
C GLU A 62 26.61 1.60 -12.88
N ALA A 63 26.35 0.30 -12.81
CA ALA A 63 25.09 -0.25 -12.34
C ALA A 63 25.04 -0.16 -10.80
N VAL A 64 24.01 0.47 -10.25
CA VAL A 64 23.81 0.59 -8.80
C VAL A 64 22.48 -0.05 -8.44
N TYR A 65 22.51 -1.05 -7.60
CA TYR A 65 21.33 -1.64 -6.99
C TYR A 65 20.97 -0.88 -5.73
N MET A 66 19.74 -0.43 -5.63
CA MET A 66 19.21 0.24 -4.43
C MET A 66 17.75 -0.18 -4.27
N GLY A 67 17.53 -1.40 -3.90
CA GLY A 67 16.21 -1.99 -3.73
C GLY A 67 16.15 -2.87 -2.48
N LEU A 68 14.99 -3.44 -2.22
CA LEU A 68 14.74 -4.33 -1.09
C LEU A 68 13.99 -5.56 -1.58
N ALA A 69 14.53 -6.73 -1.35
CA ALA A 69 13.80 -7.99 -1.45
C ALA A 69 13.63 -8.56 -0.03
N ALA A 70 12.43 -8.99 0.30
CA ALA A 70 12.17 -9.61 1.58
C ALA A 70 11.33 -10.87 1.40
N THR A 71 11.56 -11.86 2.26
CA THR A 71 10.86 -13.14 2.28
C THR A 71 10.38 -13.45 3.69
N ASN A 72 9.27 -14.17 3.80
CA ASN A 72 8.78 -14.70 5.08
C ASN A 72 9.11 -16.20 5.24
N ALA A 73 8.66 -16.78 6.34
CA ALA A 73 8.89 -18.20 6.65
C ALA A 73 8.16 -19.18 5.70
N LEU A 74 7.21 -18.70 4.90
CA LEU A 74 6.49 -19.48 3.89
C LEU A 74 7.05 -19.28 2.48
N ASP A 75 8.23 -18.69 2.35
CA ASP A 75 8.89 -18.37 1.09
C ASP A 75 8.09 -17.38 0.20
N GLU A 76 7.12 -16.67 0.79
CA GLU A 76 6.48 -15.55 0.09
C GLU A 76 7.46 -14.39 -0.04
N GLN A 77 7.52 -13.81 -1.23
CA GLN A 77 8.45 -12.74 -1.56
C GLN A 77 7.72 -11.44 -1.89
N LYS A 78 8.25 -10.33 -1.37
CA LYS A 78 7.87 -8.97 -1.76
C LYS A 78 9.11 -8.16 -2.07
N VAL A 79 8.99 -7.26 -3.04
CA VAL A 79 10.14 -6.54 -3.58
C VAL A 79 9.82 -5.06 -3.77
N ILE A 80 10.73 -4.21 -3.34
CA ILE A 80 10.86 -2.83 -3.82
C ILE A 80 12.03 -2.84 -4.80
N ALA A 81 11.73 -2.88 -6.10
CA ALA A 81 12.74 -3.10 -7.13
C ALA A 81 13.83 -2.03 -7.15
N PHE A 82 13.46 -0.79 -6.85
CA PHE A 82 14.37 0.34 -6.74
C PHE A 82 13.78 1.42 -5.84
N PHE A 83 14.57 1.94 -4.90
CA PHE A 83 14.21 3.07 -4.06
C PHE A 83 14.42 4.39 -4.84
N ASP A 84 13.35 4.99 -5.30
CA ASP A 84 13.38 6.24 -6.06
C ASP A 84 13.57 7.43 -5.10
N PRO A 85 14.69 8.19 -5.23
CA PRO A 85 14.92 9.37 -4.39
C PRO A 85 13.84 10.45 -4.50
N GLN A 86 13.10 10.50 -5.62
CA GLN A 86 11.99 11.44 -5.78
C GLN A 86 10.78 11.08 -4.92
N LYS A 87 10.71 9.84 -4.44
CA LYS A 87 9.65 9.31 -3.57
C LYS A 87 10.10 9.18 -2.11
N GLU A 88 11.15 9.86 -1.71
CA GLU A 88 11.72 9.80 -0.35
C GLU A 88 10.66 10.01 0.75
N GLY A 89 9.69 10.89 0.53
CA GLY A 89 8.58 11.13 1.47
C GLY A 89 7.65 9.94 1.71
N PHE A 90 7.71 8.89 0.87
CA PHE A 90 6.92 7.66 0.99
C PHE A 90 7.75 6.45 1.42
N LEU A 91 9.05 6.64 1.69
CA LEU A 91 9.98 5.54 2.00
C LEU A 91 9.50 4.67 3.16
N GLU A 92 9.16 5.30 4.28
CA GLU A 92 8.66 4.59 5.47
C GLU A 92 7.36 3.83 5.18
N TYR A 93 6.44 4.44 4.44
CA TYR A 93 5.20 3.80 4.03
C TYR A 93 5.44 2.56 3.17
N GLU A 94 6.31 2.64 2.16
CA GLU A 94 6.57 1.51 1.25
C GLU A 94 7.27 0.34 1.99
N ILE A 95 8.19 0.62 2.91
CA ILE A 95 8.85 -0.40 3.73
C ILE A 95 7.84 -1.02 4.71
N SER A 96 7.08 -0.20 5.45
CA SER A 96 6.05 -0.67 6.39
C SER A 96 5.02 -1.55 5.70
N LYS A 97 4.55 -1.14 4.51
CA LYS A 97 3.62 -1.89 3.69
C LYS A 97 4.19 -3.27 3.30
N LEU A 98 5.45 -3.30 2.85
CA LEU A 98 6.11 -4.55 2.46
C LEU A 98 6.21 -5.50 3.65
N ILE A 99 6.65 -5.02 4.81
CA ILE A 99 6.76 -5.81 6.04
C ILE A 99 5.38 -6.31 6.48
N TYR A 100 4.36 -5.44 6.45
CA TYR A 100 2.99 -5.80 6.79
C TYR A 100 2.47 -6.93 5.90
N GLN A 101 2.67 -6.84 4.58
CA GLN A 101 2.23 -7.87 3.62
C GLN A 101 2.92 -9.22 3.82
N LEU A 102 4.16 -9.25 4.35
CA LEU A 102 4.90 -10.48 4.64
C LEU A 102 4.64 -11.04 6.04
N SER A 103 4.05 -10.26 6.94
CA SER A 103 3.76 -10.69 8.32
C SER A 103 2.51 -11.56 8.44
N GLU A 104 1.85 -11.91 7.31
CA GLU A 104 0.58 -12.66 7.28
C GLU A 104 -0.48 -12.03 8.18
N PRO A 105 -0.82 -10.77 7.96
CA PRO A 105 -1.84 -10.13 8.76
C PRO A 105 -3.18 -10.86 8.57
N GLU A 106 -3.98 -10.96 9.62
CA GLU A 106 -5.39 -11.32 9.45
C GLU A 106 -6.02 -10.40 8.41
N ILE A 107 -6.72 -10.99 7.43
CA ILE A 107 -7.38 -10.21 6.39
C ILE A 107 -8.50 -9.40 7.03
N VAL A 108 -8.34 -8.11 7.11
CA VAL A 108 -9.39 -7.20 7.57
C VAL A 108 -10.39 -6.98 6.44
N ASN A 109 -11.65 -7.29 6.71
CA ASN A 109 -12.77 -7.10 5.78
C ASN A 109 -13.36 -5.70 5.98
N ILE A 110 -13.26 -4.86 4.97
CA ILE A 110 -13.85 -3.53 4.97
C ILE A 110 -15.14 -3.57 4.16
N THR A 111 -16.26 -3.26 4.78
CA THR A 111 -17.52 -3.01 4.06
C THR A 111 -17.62 -1.53 3.74
N LEU A 112 -17.58 -1.21 2.46
CA LEU A 112 -17.66 0.15 1.94
C LEU A 112 -19.06 0.45 1.48
N ILE A 113 -19.66 1.54 1.97
CA ILE A 113 -20.96 2.05 1.50
C ILE A 113 -20.76 3.44 0.92
N THR A 114 -21.12 3.61 -0.35
CA THR A 114 -21.06 4.89 -1.05
C THR A 114 -21.88 4.88 -2.31
N ASP A 115 -22.47 6.00 -2.66
CA ASP A 115 -23.16 6.22 -3.94
C ASP A 115 -22.21 6.84 -4.99
N LEU A 116 -20.99 7.17 -4.62
CA LEU A 116 -19.99 7.68 -5.54
C LEU A 116 -19.42 6.58 -6.43
N ALA A 117 -19.12 6.90 -7.70
CA ALA A 117 -18.52 5.97 -8.66
C ALA A 117 -17.02 5.71 -8.40
N ILE A 118 -16.65 5.42 -7.14
CA ILE A 118 -15.24 5.28 -6.74
C ILE A 118 -14.54 4.06 -7.34
N LYS A 119 -15.29 3.05 -7.79
CA LYS A 119 -14.74 1.91 -8.55
C LYS A 119 -14.42 2.26 -10.00
N GLY A 120 -14.67 3.51 -10.41
CA GLY A 120 -14.60 3.91 -11.79
C GLY A 120 -15.80 3.36 -12.58
N GLY A 121 -15.67 3.31 -13.90
CA GLY A 121 -16.71 2.81 -14.78
C GLY A 121 -16.86 3.68 -16.02
N GLN A 122 -17.90 3.41 -16.81
CA GLN A 122 -18.13 4.20 -18.01
C GLN A 122 -18.72 5.58 -17.64
N ASN A 123 -17.99 6.62 -18.00
CA ASN A 123 -18.44 8.00 -17.81
C ASN A 123 -19.60 8.29 -18.77
N PRO A 124 -20.80 8.60 -18.27
CA PRO A 124 -21.97 8.79 -19.13
C PRO A 124 -21.89 10.02 -20.03
N MET A 125 -21.06 11.01 -19.70
CA MET A 125 -20.89 12.24 -20.48
C MET A 125 -19.83 12.10 -21.58
N THR A 126 -18.76 11.35 -21.33
CA THR A 126 -17.62 11.22 -22.27
C THR A 126 -17.57 9.88 -22.97
N GLY A 127 -18.27 8.85 -22.45
CA GLY A 127 -18.22 7.47 -22.93
C GLY A 127 -16.89 6.75 -22.62
N GLN A 128 -15.96 7.42 -21.95
CA GLN A 128 -14.65 6.85 -21.56
C GLN A 128 -14.78 6.04 -20.26
N MET A 129 -13.83 5.11 -20.08
CA MET A 129 -13.72 4.36 -18.83
C MET A 129 -12.90 5.18 -17.84
N ASP A 130 -13.51 5.61 -16.74
CA ASP A 130 -12.80 6.23 -15.62
C ASP A 130 -12.16 5.15 -14.76
N PRO A 131 -10.89 5.31 -14.34
CA PRO A 131 -10.22 4.36 -13.45
C PRO A 131 -10.81 4.43 -12.03
N PRO A 132 -10.60 3.39 -11.21
CA PRO A 132 -10.92 3.45 -9.79
C PRO A 132 -10.17 4.59 -9.09
N TRP A 133 -10.76 5.15 -8.06
CA TRP A 133 -10.10 6.18 -7.28
C TRP A 133 -8.85 5.63 -6.58
N THR A 134 -7.80 6.43 -6.56
CA THR A 134 -6.48 6.02 -6.04
C THR A 134 -6.54 5.50 -4.60
N PHE A 135 -7.38 6.09 -3.73
CA PHE A 135 -7.50 5.64 -2.36
C PHE A 135 -8.07 4.22 -2.26
N LEU A 136 -9.08 3.88 -3.09
CA LEU A 136 -9.67 2.55 -3.12
C LEU A 136 -8.63 1.51 -3.56
N THR A 137 -7.92 1.79 -4.66
CA THR A 137 -6.83 0.93 -5.13
C THR A 137 -5.76 0.69 -4.06
N ARG A 138 -5.46 1.71 -3.22
CA ARG A 138 -4.51 1.57 -2.10
C ARG A 138 -5.07 0.74 -0.95
N LEU A 139 -6.35 0.89 -0.62
CA LEU A 139 -7.01 0.06 0.40
C LEU A 139 -7.04 -1.42 -0.02
N GLU A 140 -7.40 -1.71 -1.25
CA GLU A 140 -7.48 -3.08 -1.79
C GLU A 140 -6.12 -3.80 -1.84
N GLN A 141 -4.99 -3.05 -1.75
CA GLN A 141 -3.65 -3.65 -1.63
C GLN A 141 -3.37 -4.27 -0.25
N LEU A 142 -4.09 -3.84 0.79
CA LEU A 142 -3.85 -4.23 2.19
C LEU A 142 -5.04 -4.95 2.83
N TYR A 143 -6.26 -4.70 2.33
CA TYR A 143 -7.51 -5.14 2.92
C TYR A 143 -8.42 -5.75 1.87
N LYS A 144 -9.32 -6.63 2.31
CA LYS A 144 -10.44 -7.04 1.46
C LYS A 144 -11.53 -5.98 1.55
N VAL A 145 -11.86 -5.34 0.42
CA VAL A 145 -12.85 -4.27 0.36
C VAL A 145 -14.06 -4.73 -0.46
N ASP A 146 -15.18 -4.92 0.22
CA ASP A 146 -16.46 -5.26 -0.40
C ASP A 146 -17.38 -4.04 -0.35
N GLN A 147 -17.88 -3.60 -1.51
CA GLN A 147 -18.84 -2.50 -1.58
C GLN A 147 -20.25 -3.05 -1.40
N LEU A 148 -20.95 -2.47 -0.44
CA LEU A 148 -22.36 -2.73 -0.19
C LEU A 148 -23.22 -1.63 -0.80
N ASP A 149 -24.36 -2.02 -1.35
CA ASP A 149 -25.35 -1.11 -1.90
C ASP A 149 -26.05 -0.30 -0.79
N SER A 150 -26.35 0.98 -1.03
CA SER A 150 -27.08 1.86 -0.11
C SER A 150 -28.53 1.39 0.18
N GLU A 151 -29.10 0.53 -0.68
CA GLU A 151 -30.41 -0.10 -0.50
C GLU A 151 -30.35 -1.42 0.29
N ALA A 152 -29.16 -1.86 0.71
CA ALA A 152 -29.00 -3.09 1.49
C ALA A 152 -29.75 -3.01 2.82
N ILE A 153 -30.21 -4.16 3.30
CA ILE A 153 -30.96 -4.26 4.56
C ILE A 153 -30.11 -4.75 5.75
N ASN A 154 -28.93 -5.31 5.49
CA ASN A 154 -28.04 -5.86 6.51
C ASN A 154 -26.59 -5.66 6.10
N LEU A 155 -25.69 -5.60 7.08
CA LEU A 155 -24.25 -5.66 6.86
C LEU A 155 -23.77 -7.13 6.75
N PRO A 156 -22.70 -7.40 5.98
CA PRO A 156 -22.04 -8.69 5.99
C PRO A 156 -21.54 -9.05 7.39
N LYS A 157 -21.67 -10.30 7.80
CA LYS A 157 -21.32 -10.75 9.16
C LYS A 157 -19.81 -10.72 9.43
N ASP A 158 -19.00 -10.76 8.39
CA ASP A 158 -17.55 -10.72 8.42
C ASP A 158 -16.98 -9.30 8.28
N THR A 159 -17.82 -8.27 8.47
CA THR A 159 -17.38 -6.87 8.46
C THR A 159 -16.56 -6.57 9.70
N ASP A 160 -15.27 -6.25 9.53
CA ASP A 160 -14.38 -5.79 10.61
C ASP A 160 -14.41 -4.25 10.74
N VAL A 161 -14.52 -3.57 9.61
CA VAL A 161 -14.59 -2.11 9.52
C VAL A 161 -15.67 -1.70 8.53
N LEU A 162 -16.53 -0.79 8.96
CA LEU A 162 -17.52 -0.14 8.10
C LEU A 162 -16.98 1.21 7.63
N LEU A 163 -16.84 1.38 6.34
CA LEU A 163 -16.37 2.60 5.70
C LEU A 163 -17.53 3.28 4.97
N LEU A 164 -17.95 4.44 5.46
CA LEU A 164 -18.99 5.26 4.87
C LEU A 164 -18.34 6.44 4.14
N VAL A 165 -18.53 6.52 2.83
CA VAL A 165 -17.97 7.62 2.02
C VAL A 165 -19.12 8.39 1.39
N HIS A 166 -19.24 9.65 1.78
CA HIS A 166 -20.29 10.56 1.34
C HIS A 166 -21.70 9.90 1.43
N PRO A 167 -22.12 9.50 2.65
CA PRO A 167 -23.43 8.89 2.85
C PRO A 167 -24.54 9.88 2.50
N LYS A 168 -25.46 9.44 1.64
CA LYS A 168 -26.67 10.18 1.30
C LYS A 168 -27.89 9.60 2.04
N GLU A 169 -28.95 9.33 1.33
CA GLU A 169 -30.14 8.73 1.89
C GLU A 169 -30.02 7.22 1.94
N TYR A 170 -29.90 6.66 3.13
CA TYR A 170 -29.92 5.22 3.37
C TYR A 170 -31.31 4.76 3.80
N SER A 171 -31.66 3.52 3.52
CA SER A 171 -32.89 2.93 4.02
C SER A 171 -32.88 2.84 5.56
N ASP A 172 -34.06 2.89 6.19
CA ASP A 172 -34.17 2.73 7.65
C ASP A 172 -33.58 1.40 8.13
N ALA A 173 -33.67 0.34 7.33
CA ALA A 173 -33.06 -0.95 7.64
C ALA A 173 -31.54 -0.89 7.67
N LEU A 174 -30.93 -0.22 6.69
CA LEU A 174 -29.47 -0.04 6.65
C LEU A 174 -28.98 0.85 7.79
N LEU A 175 -29.68 1.96 8.07
CA LEU A 175 -29.38 2.82 9.21
C LEU A 175 -29.42 2.06 10.54
N PHE A 176 -30.44 1.22 10.72
CA PHE A 176 -30.53 0.34 11.88
C PHE A 176 -29.38 -0.65 11.96
N ALA A 177 -29.00 -1.30 10.83
CA ALA A 177 -27.89 -2.22 10.80
C ALA A 177 -26.53 -1.55 11.13
N ILE A 178 -26.31 -0.31 10.65
CA ILE A 178 -25.13 0.50 10.98
C ILE A 178 -25.10 0.85 12.48
N ASP A 179 -26.23 1.26 13.02
CA ASP A 179 -26.38 1.58 14.44
C ASP A 179 -26.09 0.37 15.34
N GLN A 180 -26.68 -0.79 15.03
CA GLN A 180 -26.41 -2.03 15.77
C GLN A 180 -24.93 -2.44 15.67
N PHE A 181 -24.32 -2.39 14.47
CA PHE A 181 -22.90 -2.68 14.30
C PHE A 181 -22.01 -1.77 15.19
N ALA A 182 -22.32 -0.47 15.24
CA ALA A 182 -21.58 0.47 16.08
C ALA A 182 -21.80 0.21 17.59
N LEU A 183 -23.03 -0.09 18.01
CA LEU A 183 -23.37 -0.40 19.41
C LEU A 183 -22.73 -1.70 19.89
N GLU A 184 -22.55 -2.69 19.03
CA GLU A 184 -21.84 -3.93 19.31
C GLU A 184 -20.31 -3.77 19.36
N GLY A 185 -19.78 -2.55 19.17
CA GLY A 185 -18.36 -2.24 19.20
C GLY A 185 -17.67 -2.33 17.83
N GLY A 186 -18.43 -2.41 16.76
CA GLY A 186 -17.93 -2.36 15.39
C GLY A 186 -17.21 -1.03 15.08
N LYS A 187 -16.20 -1.11 14.24
CA LYS A 187 -15.39 0.06 13.87
C LYS A 187 -16.02 0.75 12.67
N VAL A 188 -16.43 2.00 12.85
CA VAL A 188 -17.02 2.82 11.78
C VAL A 188 -16.13 4.01 11.47
N LEU A 189 -15.81 4.20 10.20
CA LEU A 189 -15.11 5.36 9.67
C LEU A 189 -16.01 6.05 8.63
N ALA A 190 -16.36 7.31 8.86
CA ALA A 190 -17.23 8.08 7.99
C ALA A 190 -16.53 9.33 7.45
N PHE A 191 -16.56 9.49 6.13
CA PHE A 191 -16.14 10.70 5.43
C PHE A 191 -17.38 11.45 4.94
N LEU A 192 -17.59 12.62 5.53
CA LEU A 192 -18.73 13.50 5.24
C LEU A 192 -18.21 14.76 4.54
N ASP A 193 -18.71 15.02 3.35
CA ASP A 193 -18.44 16.27 2.64
C ASP A 193 -19.77 16.96 2.30
N PRO A 194 -20.11 18.07 3.01
CA PRO A 194 -21.33 18.81 2.74
C PRO A 194 -21.31 19.60 1.42
N HIS A 195 -20.18 19.66 0.74
CA HIS A 195 -19.96 20.42 -0.50
C HIS A 195 -19.38 19.56 -1.62
N ASN A 196 -19.76 18.27 -1.67
CA ASN A 196 -19.27 17.37 -2.69
C ASN A 196 -19.69 17.84 -4.10
N GLU A 197 -18.70 18.09 -4.96
CA GLU A 197 -18.92 18.54 -6.35
C GLU A 197 -19.32 17.38 -7.30
N SER A 198 -19.39 16.15 -6.79
CA SER A 198 -19.74 14.95 -7.57
C SER A 198 -21.24 14.63 -7.57
N ASP A 199 -22.06 15.51 -7.03
CA ASP A 199 -23.53 15.41 -6.98
C ASP A 199 -24.21 15.86 -8.28
#